data_253bd5bf4795845e1a01d84bcd2bb966
#
_entry.id   253bd5bf4795845e1a01d84bcd2bb966
#
_cell.length_a   1.000
_cell.length_b   1.000
_cell.length_c   1.000
_cell.angle_alpha   90.00
_cell.angle_beta   90.00
_cell.angle_gamma   90.00
#
_symmetry.space_group_name_H-M   'P 1'
#
loop_
_entity.id
_entity.type
_entity.pdbx_description
1 polymer ?
#
loop_
_entity_poly.entity_id
_entity_poly.type
_entity_poly.pdbx_seq_one_letter_code
_entity_poly.pdbx_strand_id
1 'polypeptide(L)'
;MPDGRPELLRGVVHPWHHDIFGHMNVRHYAPFFDDATFFLYSAMGVPVSWLLSDFGIHIVSARAVTNFIKELRAGDGFVIDGAVSRIGNRSVTFHLRMIHVDTGALHATYDLTEVFFDP
;
A
#
# COMPACT_ATOMS: atom_id res chain seq x y z
N MET A 1 -4.93 -5.15 -13.80
CA MET A 1 -3.51 -5.07 -14.21
C MET A 1 -3.12 -6.33 -14.94
N PRO A 2 -2.31 -6.22 -16.01
CA PRO A 2 -1.97 -7.38 -16.84
C PRO A 2 -1.26 -8.51 -16.10
N ASP A 3 -0.55 -8.20 -15.02
CA ASP A 3 0.20 -9.16 -14.21
C ASP A 3 -0.61 -9.73 -13.03
N GLY A 4 -1.93 -9.52 -13.01
CA GLY A 4 -2.79 -9.97 -11.92
C GLY A 4 -2.69 -9.14 -10.65
N ARG A 5 -2.02 -7.99 -10.70
CA ARG A 5 -1.93 -7.06 -9.57
C ARG A 5 -3.00 -5.99 -9.73
N PRO A 6 -4.07 -5.98 -8.89
CA PRO A 6 -5.10 -4.97 -9.02
C PRO A 6 -4.56 -3.59 -8.71
N GLU A 7 -5.07 -2.60 -9.44
CA GLU A 7 -4.88 -1.20 -9.07
C GLU A 7 -5.72 -0.92 -7.83
N LEU A 8 -5.11 -0.40 -6.78
CA LEU A 8 -5.75 -0.23 -5.49
C LEU A 8 -6.09 1.22 -5.19
N LEU A 9 -5.20 2.14 -5.55
CA LEU A 9 -5.30 3.53 -5.18
C LEU A 9 -4.61 4.39 -6.23
N ARG A 10 -5.20 5.55 -6.52
CA ARG A 10 -4.56 6.61 -7.30
C ARG A 10 -4.41 7.84 -6.43
N GLY A 11 -3.31 8.54 -6.60
CA GLY A 11 -3.08 9.77 -5.88
C GLY A 11 -2.26 10.77 -6.69
N VAL A 12 -2.19 11.96 -6.15
CA VAL A 12 -1.37 13.05 -6.69
C VAL A 12 -0.53 13.61 -5.56
N VAL A 13 0.73 13.86 -5.83
CA VAL A 13 1.60 14.55 -4.88
C VAL A 13 1.26 16.04 -4.93
N HIS A 14 0.98 16.62 -3.78
CA HIS A 14 0.68 18.04 -3.62
C HIS A 14 1.86 18.78 -2.98
N PRO A 15 1.91 20.12 -3.09
CA PRO A 15 2.98 20.90 -2.46
C PRO A 15 3.13 20.66 -0.96
N TRP A 16 2.04 20.38 -0.24
CA TRP A 16 2.09 20.09 1.20
C TRP A 16 2.69 18.72 1.53
N HIS A 17 2.91 17.87 0.55
CA HIS A 17 3.62 16.61 0.74
C HIS A 17 5.14 16.77 0.71
N HIS A 18 5.65 17.93 0.26
CA HIS A 18 7.06 18.17 0.09
C HIS A 18 7.81 18.35 1.42
N ASP A 19 9.06 17.94 1.42
CA ASP A 19 10.04 18.35 2.41
C ASP A 19 10.77 19.62 1.95
N ILE A 20 11.79 20.01 2.69
CA ILE A 20 12.59 21.20 2.35
C ILE A 20 13.42 21.04 1.08
N PHE A 21 13.57 19.80 0.58
CA PHE A 21 14.33 19.51 -0.64
C PHE A 21 13.47 19.49 -1.90
N GLY A 22 12.17 19.70 -1.77
CA GLY A 22 11.25 19.79 -2.91
C GLY A 22 10.79 18.43 -3.45
N HIS A 23 10.78 17.39 -2.63
CA HIS A 23 10.29 16.07 -2.98
C HIS A 23 9.27 15.61 -1.96
N MET A 24 8.45 14.62 -2.35
CA MET A 24 7.51 14.03 -1.38
C MET A 24 8.28 13.45 -0.19
N ASN A 25 7.96 13.94 1.00
CA ASN A 25 8.60 13.49 2.23
C ASN A 25 8.26 12.03 2.49
N VAL A 26 9.24 11.29 3.01
CA VAL A 26 9.10 9.86 3.31
C VAL A 26 7.89 9.56 4.21
N ARG A 27 7.51 10.51 5.08
CA ARG A 27 6.37 10.35 5.98
C ARG A 27 5.04 10.14 5.27
N HIS A 28 4.93 10.52 3.99
CA HIS A 28 3.67 10.47 3.25
C HIS A 28 3.49 9.18 2.46
N TYR A 29 4.53 8.35 2.33
CA TYR A 29 4.43 7.10 1.58
C TYR A 29 3.60 6.05 2.32
N ALA A 30 3.90 5.82 3.60
CA ALA A 30 3.22 4.80 4.39
C ALA A 30 1.71 5.02 4.47
N PRO A 31 1.18 6.23 4.69
CA PRO A 31 -0.27 6.44 4.69
C PRO A 31 -0.94 6.05 3.37
N PHE A 32 -0.32 6.36 2.23
CA PHE A 32 -0.88 5.94 0.93
C PHE A 32 -0.86 4.42 0.78
N PHE A 33 0.23 3.77 1.18
CA PHE A 33 0.32 2.31 1.13
C PHE A 33 -0.65 1.65 2.11
N ASP A 34 -0.81 2.21 3.30
CA ASP A 34 -1.76 1.68 4.29
C ASP A 34 -3.20 1.76 3.77
N ASP A 35 -3.59 2.88 3.18
CA ASP A 35 -4.91 3.01 2.56
C ASP A 35 -5.09 1.97 1.43
N ALA A 36 -4.08 1.82 0.59
CA ALA A 36 -4.10 0.85 -0.50
C ALA A 36 -4.28 -0.58 0.01
N THR A 37 -3.74 -0.89 1.18
CA THR A 37 -3.89 -2.23 1.79
C THR A 37 -5.35 -2.54 2.11
N PHE A 38 -6.13 -1.58 2.60
CA PHE A 38 -7.57 -1.78 2.81
C PHE A 38 -8.28 -2.13 1.49
N PHE A 39 -7.92 -1.46 0.41
CA PHE A 39 -8.48 -1.76 -0.91
C PHE A 39 -8.05 -3.15 -1.41
N LEU A 40 -6.85 -3.59 -1.05
CA LEU A 40 -6.40 -4.93 -1.40
C LEU A 40 -7.24 -6.00 -0.70
N TYR A 41 -7.54 -5.84 0.59
CA TYR A 41 -8.46 -6.74 1.28
C TYR A 41 -9.82 -6.78 0.60
N SER A 42 -10.35 -5.63 0.23
CA SER A 42 -11.63 -5.55 -0.49
C SER A 42 -11.57 -6.25 -1.84
N ALA A 43 -10.46 -6.08 -2.57
CA ALA A 43 -10.26 -6.73 -3.87
C ALA A 43 -10.17 -8.26 -3.75
N MET A 44 -9.70 -8.76 -2.61
CA MET A 44 -9.66 -10.21 -2.32
C MET A 44 -11.02 -10.75 -1.85
N GLY A 45 -12.02 -9.90 -1.67
CA GLY A 45 -13.35 -10.30 -1.21
C GLY A 45 -13.49 -10.41 0.30
N VAL A 46 -12.51 -9.90 1.07
CA VAL A 46 -12.51 -9.95 2.53
C VAL A 46 -12.22 -8.57 3.13
N PRO A 47 -13.16 -7.60 2.99
CA PRO A 47 -12.93 -6.26 3.54
C PRO A 47 -12.56 -6.31 5.02
N VAL A 48 -11.65 -5.46 5.44
CA VAL A 48 -11.18 -5.41 6.84
C VAL A 48 -12.36 -5.21 7.82
N SER A 49 -13.30 -4.33 7.47
CA SER A 49 -14.48 -4.09 8.29
C SER A 49 -15.33 -5.35 8.47
N TRP A 50 -15.42 -6.18 7.44
CA TRP A 50 -16.15 -7.44 7.49
C TRP A 50 -15.45 -8.47 8.38
N LEU A 51 -14.14 -8.60 8.26
CA LEU A 51 -13.35 -9.48 9.13
C LEU A 51 -13.56 -9.11 10.60
N LEU A 52 -13.57 -7.81 10.90
CA LEU A 52 -13.78 -7.33 12.26
C LEU A 52 -15.22 -7.54 12.74
N SER A 53 -16.22 -7.10 11.96
CA SER A 53 -17.61 -7.09 12.40
C SER A 53 -18.24 -8.48 12.40
N ASP A 54 -17.97 -9.30 11.38
CA ASP A 54 -18.65 -10.57 11.18
C ASP A 54 -17.90 -11.75 11.83
N PHE A 55 -16.57 -11.66 11.92
CA PHE A 55 -15.74 -12.73 12.44
C PHE A 55 -14.98 -12.36 13.71
N GLY A 56 -15.00 -11.10 14.12
CA GLY A 56 -14.25 -10.65 15.29
C GLY A 56 -12.73 -10.76 15.13
N ILE A 57 -12.25 -10.83 13.89
CA ILE A 57 -10.82 -10.98 13.62
C ILE A 57 -10.16 -9.61 13.64
N HIS A 58 -9.11 -9.49 14.44
CA HIS A 58 -8.25 -8.32 14.50
C HIS A 58 -7.01 -8.52 13.66
N ILE A 59 -6.51 -7.44 13.10
CA ILE A 59 -5.33 -7.41 12.25
C ILE A 59 -4.29 -6.52 12.90
N VAL A 60 -3.07 -7.04 13.03
CA VAL A 60 -1.93 -6.26 13.56
C VAL A 60 -0.83 -6.27 12.53
N SER A 61 -0.32 -5.09 12.21
CA SER A 61 0.85 -4.97 11.33
C SER A 61 2.10 -5.35 12.11
N ALA A 62 2.73 -6.45 11.72
CA ALA A 62 3.90 -6.98 12.39
C ALA A 62 5.20 -6.46 11.80
N ARG A 63 5.20 -6.13 10.51
CA ARG A 63 6.39 -5.64 9.81
C ARG A 63 5.96 -4.84 8.60
N ALA A 64 6.57 -3.67 8.43
CA ALA A 64 6.35 -2.82 7.26
C ALA A 64 7.70 -2.31 6.76
N VAL A 65 8.00 -2.51 5.49
CA VAL A 65 9.24 -2.07 4.87
C VAL A 65 8.91 -1.27 3.63
N THR A 66 9.33 -0.02 3.59
CA THR A 66 9.22 0.84 2.41
C THR A 66 10.59 0.98 1.77
N ASN A 67 10.67 0.71 0.47
CA ASN A 67 11.85 0.98 -0.32
C ASN A 67 11.58 2.20 -1.21
N PHE A 68 12.44 3.19 -1.12
CA PHE A 68 12.35 4.42 -1.91
C PHE A 68 13.30 4.32 -3.10
N ILE A 69 12.75 4.32 -4.31
CA ILE A 69 13.51 4.06 -5.53
C ILE A 69 13.75 5.33 -6.33
N LYS A 70 12.69 6.14 -6.53
CA LYS A 70 12.74 7.42 -7.22
C LYS A 70 11.90 8.43 -6.47
N GLU A 71 12.32 9.67 -6.50
CA GLU A 71 11.61 10.76 -5.84
C GLU A 71 10.35 11.15 -6.62
N LEU A 72 9.33 11.57 -5.89
CA LEU A 72 8.10 12.15 -6.43
C LEU A 72 8.01 13.62 -6.04
N ARG A 73 7.41 14.41 -6.92
CA ARG A 73 7.25 15.87 -6.73
C ARG A 73 5.80 16.28 -6.91
N ALA A 74 5.47 17.47 -6.44
CA ALA A 74 4.13 18.03 -6.62
C ALA A 74 3.73 18.02 -8.10
N GLY A 75 2.53 17.55 -8.36
CA GLY A 75 2.00 17.37 -9.70
C GLY A 75 2.19 15.96 -10.26
N ASP A 76 3.03 15.13 -9.65
CA ASP A 76 3.18 13.75 -10.06
C ASP A 76 1.97 12.93 -9.64
N GLY A 77 1.32 12.29 -10.60
CA GLY A 77 0.28 11.30 -10.35
C GLY A 77 0.89 9.92 -10.20
N PHE A 78 0.35 9.14 -9.28
CA PHE A 78 0.82 7.77 -9.08
C PHE A 78 -0.36 6.81 -8.91
N VAL A 79 -0.08 5.55 -9.17
CA VAL A 79 -0.99 4.44 -8.89
C VAL A 79 -0.29 3.47 -7.98
N ILE A 80 -1.04 2.90 -7.04
CA ILE A 80 -0.54 1.80 -6.21
C ILE A 80 -1.27 0.54 -6.63
N ASP A 81 -0.50 -0.47 -6.98
CA ASP A 81 -1.00 -1.84 -7.17
C ASP A 81 -0.43 -2.74 -6.08
N GLY A 82 -0.97 -3.92 -5.97
CA GLY A 82 -0.49 -4.85 -4.96
C GLY A 82 -0.96 -6.27 -5.17
N ALA A 83 -0.29 -7.17 -4.48
CA ALA A 83 -0.62 -8.58 -4.48
C ALA A 83 -0.15 -9.24 -3.19
N VAL A 84 -0.72 -10.40 -2.89
CA VAL A 84 -0.23 -11.26 -1.82
C VAL A 84 1.10 -11.87 -2.27
N SER A 85 2.14 -11.73 -1.46
CA SER A 85 3.45 -12.32 -1.72
C SER A 85 3.68 -13.59 -0.89
N ARG A 86 3.02 -13.71 0.27
CA ARG A 86 3.18 -14.87 1.14
C ARG A 86 1.96 -15.05 2.04
N ILE A 87 1.60 -16.32 2.28
CA ILE A 87 0.56 -16.68 3.25
C ILE A 87 1.20 -17.61 4.28
N GLY A 88 1.09 -17.23 5.57
CA GLY A 88 1.49 -18.07 6.70
C GLY A 88 0.26 -18.64 7.42
N ASN A 89 0.48 -19.27 8.57
CA ASN A 89 -0.63 -19.85 9.35
C ASN A 89 -1.63 -18.81 9.86
N ARG A 90 -1.12 -17.66 10.32
CA ARG A 90 -1.93 -16.57 10.88
C ARG A 90 -1.50 -15.24 10.33
N SER A 91 -0.83 -15.24 9.19
CA SER A 91 -0.27 -14.02 8.62
C SER A 91 -0.40 -13.99 7.12
N VAL A 92 -0.34 -12.80 6.60
CA VAL A 92 -0.27 -12.54 5.16
C VAL A 92 0.77 -11.46 4.94
N THR A 93 1.55 -11.61 3.88
CA THR A 93 2.48 -10.57 3.45
C THR A 93 2.04 -10.06 2.09
N PHE A 94 1.93 -8.75 1.99
CA PHE A 94 1.60 -8.05 0.74
C PHE A 94 2.83 -7.36 0.18
N HIS A 95 2.89 -7.30 -1.14
CA HIS A 95 3.86 -6.47 -1.85
C HIS A 95 3.09 -5.45 -2.70
N LEU A 96 3.27 -4.17 -2.41
CA LEU A 96 2.64 -3.07 -3.10
C LEU A 96 3.67 -2.24 -3.84
N ARG A 97 3.26 -1.64 -4.96
CA ARG A 97 4.13 -0.82 -5.80
C ARG A 97 3.48 0.54 -6.02
N MET A 98 4.29 1.59 -5.94
CA MET A 98 3.88 2.94 -6.30
C MET A 98 4.52 3.31 -7.65
N ILE A 99 3.69 3.49 -8.66
CA ILE A 99 4.11 3.62 -10.06
C ILE A 99 3.63 4.97 -10.58
N HIS A 100 4.51 5.71 -11.27
CA HIS A 100 4.16 6.98 -11.88
C HIS A 100 3.16 6.76 -13.02
N VAL A 101 2.07 7.54 -13.01
CA VAL A 101 0.98 7.38 -13.98
C VAL A 101 1.45 7.64 -15.41
N ASP A 102 2.27 8.65 -15.62
CA ASP A 102 2.67 9.08 -16.96
C ASP A 102 3.87 8.32 -17.52
N THR A 103 4.82 7.96 -16.66
CA THR A 103 6.07 7.34 -17.11
C THR A 103 6.08 5.82 -16.97
N GLY A 104 5.23 5.28 -16.09
CA GLY A 104 5.26 3.87 -15.72
C GLY A 104 6.44 3.48 -14.82
N ALA A 105 7.22 4.45 -14.36
CA ALA A 105 8.39 4.18 -13.53
C ALA A 105 7.97 3.78 -12.12
N LEU A 106 8.69 2.79 -11.56
CA LEU A 106 8.53 2.38 -10.18
C LEU A 106 9.23 3.40 -9.26
N HIS A 107 8.49 3.97 -8.33
CA HIS A 107 8.99 4.98 -7.40
C HIS A 107 9.19 4.47 -5.98
N ALA A 108 8.38 3.53 -5.54
CA ALA A 108 8.51 2.93 -4.22
C ALA A 108 7.85 1.56 -4.17
N THR A 109 8.29 0.73 -3.24
CA THR A 109 7.63 -0.53 -2.90
C THR A 109 7.35 -0.60 -1.40
N TYR A 110 6.37 -1.41 -1.04
CA TYR A 110 5.96 -1.60 0.34
C TYR A 110 5.71 -3.07 0.59
N ASP A 111 6.40 -3.62 1.57
CA ASP A 111 6.21 -5.00 1.99
C ASP A 111 5.62 -4.97 3.40
N LEU A 112 4.40 -5.47 3.54
CA LEU A 112 3.64 -5.41 4.77
C LEU A 112 3.26 -6.82 5.20
N THR A 113 3.67 -7.22 6.40
CA THR A 113 3.23 -8.46 7.02
C THR A 113 2.21 -8.15 8.11
N GLU A 114 1.03 -8.73 7.97
CA GLU A 114 -0.06 -8.58 8.93
C GLU A 114 -0.38 -9.92 9.57
N VAL A 115 -0.68 -9.88 10.87
CA VAL A 115 -1.03 -11.05 11.66
C VAL A 115 -2.49 -10.96 12.06
N PHE A 116 -3.21 -12.06 11.89
CA PHE A 116 -4.61 -12.18 12.26
C PHE A 116 -4.72 -12.84 13.63
N PHE A 117 -5.58 -12.31 14.47
CA PHE A 117 -5.86 -12.93 15.75
C PHE A 117 -7.30 -12.72 16.18
N ASP A 118 -7.76 -13.65 17.00
CA ASP A 118 -9.08 -13.64 17.62
C ASP A 118 -8.85 -13.30 19.11
N PRO A 119 -9.20 -12.07 19.53
CA PRO A 119 -8.94 -11.66 20.93
C PRO A 119 -9.81 -12.34 21.94
#